data_78201bd906c07c4cb991586acbf73741
#
_entry.id   78201bd906c07c4cb991586acbf73741
#
_cell.length_a   1.000
_cell.length_b   1.000
_cell.length_c   1.000
_cell.angle_alpha   90.00
_cell.angle_beta   90.00
_cell.angle_gamma   90.00
#
_symmetry.space_group_name_H-M   'P 1'
#
loop_
_entity.id
_entity.type
_entity.pdbx_description
1 polymer ?
#
loop_
_entity_poly.entity_id
_entity_poly.type
_entity_poly.pdbx_seq_one_letter_code
_entity_poly.pdbx_strand_id
1 'polypeptide(L)'
;MLKKLFLFLIAVMGAMAMNAQALAPVSWTAYGLTFDAPRGILVEEDTEDTFLLNSSRFYISLQSLDSEDMTLEDLGELLKGLADDDGVREQSKVESFDLKQFHGIWLKGIAEEDPCYYACLMTKDAGSVFYISVIYNRADAKVVEKMLKSFKMEE
;
A
#
# COMPACT_ATOMS: atom_id res chain seq x y z
N MET A 1 8.41 -16.89 41.89
CA MET A 1 7.95 -15.54 41.49
C MET A 1 8.75 -14.96 40.35
N LEU A 2 10.07 -14.90 40.44
CA LEU A 2 10.91 -14.35 39.37
C LEU A 2 10.80 -15.10 38.02
N LYS A 3 10.69 -16.42 38.04
CA LYS A 3 10.54 -17.23 36.82
C LYS A 3 9.25 -16.95 36.09
N LYS A 4 8.15 -16.74 36.81
CA LYS A 4 6.85 -16.44 36.20
C LYS A 4 6.81 -15.05 35.57
N LEU A 5 7.45 -14.08 36.22
CA LEU A 5 7.55 -12.72 35.71
C LEU A 5 8.40 -12.67 34.44
N PHE A 6 9.51 -13.40 34.45
CA PHE A 6 10.42 -13.47 33.30
C PHE A 6 9.77 -14.12 32.09
N LEU A 7 9.01 -15.20 32.28
CA LEU A 7 8.28 -15.87 31.22
C LEU A 7 7.18 -14.97 30.62
N PHE A 8 6.49 -14.21 31.46
CA PHE A 8 5.49 -13.26 31.03
C PHE A 8 6.09 -12.15 30.17
N LEU A 9 7.25 -11.66 30.57
CA LEU A 9 7.95 -10.60 29.81
C LEU A 9 8.36 -11.08 28.42
N ILE A 10 8.88 -12.29 28.32
CA ILE A 10 9.27 -12.90 27.04
C ILE A 10 8.05 -13.10 26.14
N ALA A 11 6.94 -13.55 26.69
CA ALA A 11 5.70 -13.75 25.94
C ALA A 11 5.17 -12.41 25.37
N VAL A 12 5.21 -11.34 26.16
CA VAL A 12 4.78 -10.01 25.72
C VAL A 12 5.70 -9.48 24.61
N MET A 13 7.00 -9.64 24.74
CA MET A 13 7.96 -9.22 23.72
C MET A 13 7.80 -10.02 22.43
N GLY A 14 7.57 -11.33 22.54
CA GLY A 14 7.32 -12.20 21.39
C GLY A 14 6.04 -11.83 20.66
N ALA A 15 4.96 -11.53 21.39
CA ALA A 15 3.70 -11.11 20.82
C ALA A 15 3.82 -9.76 20.09
N MET A 16 4.55 -8.81 20.67
CA MET A 16 4.80 -7.52 20.03
C MET A 16 5.62 -7.66 18.75
N ALA A 17 6.64 -8.50 18.77
CA ALA A 17 7.48 -8.75 17.59
C ALA A 17 6.70 -9.42 16.46
N MET A 18 5.72 -10.28 16.77
CA MET A 18 4.88 -10.94 15.76
C MET A 18 3.83 -10.01 15.15
N ASN A 19 3.35 -9.02 15.90
CA ASN A 19 2.27 -8.14 15.47
C ASN A 19 2.75 -6.82 14.87
N ALA A 20 4.00 -6.45 15.10
CA ALA A 20 4.55 -5.17 14.65
C ALA A 20 5.45 -5.38 13.44
N GLN A 21 4.88 -5.19 12.24
CA GLN A 21 5.69 -5.13 11.03
C GLN A 21 6.41 -3.79 10.99
N ALA A 22 7.75 -3.81 11.09
CA ALA A 22 8.55 -2.59 10.98
C ALA A 22 8.50 -2.04 9.56
N LEU A 23 8.27 -0.74 9.45
CA LEU A 23 8.23 -0.05 8.17
C LEU A 23 9.46 0.84 8.03
N ALA A 24 9.89 1.05 6.79
CA ALA A 24 11.00 1.91 6.45
C ALA A 24 10.72 2.62 5.13
N PRO A 25 11.20 3.86 4.95
CA PRO A 25 10.93 4.58 3.71
C PRO A 25 11.61 3.92 2.51
N VAL A 26 10.88 3.88 1.40
CA VAL A 26 11.38 3.50 0.08
C VAL A 26 10.98 4.59 -0.90
N SER A 27 11.73 4.71 -2.00
CA SER A 27 11.49 5.73 -3.01
C SER A 27 11.41 5.11 -4.39
N TRP A 28 10.37 5.49 -5.13
CA TRP A 28 10.31 5.26 -6.56
C TRP A 28 11.08 6.38 -7.23
N THR A 29 12.29 6.09 -7.63
CA THR A 29 13.27 7.12 -8.03
C THR A 29 12.85 7.94 -9.23
N ALA A 30 12.13 7.33 -10.18
CA ALA A 30 11.69 8.01 -11.39
C ALA A 30 10.80 9.22 -11.11
N TYR A 31 10.04 9.19 -10.00
CA TYR A 31 9.06 10.23 -9.68
C TYR A 31 9.32 10.94 -8.36
N GLY A 32 10.32 10.51 -7.60
CA GLY A 32 10.52 11.03 -6.26
C GLY A 32 9.36 10.73 -5.31
N LEU A 33 8.66 9.64 -5.57
CA LEU A 33 7.51 9.19 -4.76
C LEU A 33 8.03 8.28 -3.65
N THR A 34 7.78 8.67 -2.40
CA THR A 34 8.24 7.89 -1.23
C THR A 34 7.06 7.40 -0.41
N PHE A 35 7.24 6.26 0.21
CA PHE A 35 6.27 5.72 1.18
C PHE A 35 7.00 4.76 2.13
N ASP A 36 6.33 4.43 3.22
CA ASP A 36 6.86 3.46 4.18
C ASP A 36 6.44 2.06 3.75
N ALA A 37 7.41 1.20 3.51
CA ALA A 37 7.20 -0.19 3.13
C ALA A 37 7.77 -1.13 4.19
N PRO A 38 7.39 -2.42 4.20
CA PRO A 38 7.96 -3.37 5.15
C PRO A 38 9.48 -3.39 5.06
N ARG A 39 10.13 -3.29 6.20
CA ARG A 39 11.59 -3.29 6.27
C ARG A 39 12.14 -4.59 5.68
N GLY A 40 13.14 -4.46 4.82
CA GLY A 40 13.77 -5.60 4.16
C GLY A 40 13.06 -6.08 2.92
N ILE A 41 12.01 -5.41 2.47
CA ILE A 41 11.35 -5.75 1.21
C ILE A 41 12.32 -5.55 0.05
N LEU A 42 12.25 -6.44 -0.95
CA LEU A 42 13.13 -6.37 -2.12
C LEU A 42 12.47 -5.53 -3.21
N VAL A 43 13.24 -4.59 -3.76
CA VAL A 43 12.81 -3.86 -4.95
C VAL A 43 13.20 -4.69 -6.17
N GLU A 44 12.20 -5.20 -6.87
CA GLU A 44 12.42 -6.04 -8.06
C GLU A 44 12.51 -5.21 -9.34
N GLU A 45 11.78 -4.11 -9.40
CA GLU A 45 11.77 -3.23 -10.56
C GLU A 45 11.61 -1.79 -10.12
N ASP A 46 12.42 -0.91 -10.67
CA ASP A 46 12.37 0.54 -10.41
C ASP A 46 12.62 1.25 -11.74
N THR A 47 11.54 1.43 -12.51
CA THR A 47 11.58 2.06 -13.84
C THR A 47 10.57 3.19 -13.91
N GLU A 48 10.52 3.90 -15.01
CA GLU A 48 9.50 4.94 -15.23
C GLU A 48 8.09 4.37 -15.32
N ASP A 49 7.97 3.11 -15.70
CA ASP A 49 6.66 2.47 -15.89
C ASP A 49 6.16 1.81 -14.62
N THR A 50 7.04 1.19 -13.85
CA THR A 50 6.64 0.31 -12.76
C THR A 50 7.64 0.34 -11.61
N PHE A 51 7.11 0.28 -10.39
CA PHE A 51 7.88 0.07 -9.18
C PHE A 51 7.32 -1.17 -8.47
N LEU A 52 8.09 -2.26 -8.47
CA LEU A 52 7.67 -3.54 -7.88
C LEU A 52 8.51 -3.89 -6.67
N LEU A 53 7.84 -4.25 -5.58
CA LEU A 53 8.50 -4.68 -4.36
C LEU A 53 7.90 -6.01 -3.91
N ASN A 54 8.73 -6.87 -3.37
CA ASN A 54 8.32 -8.22 -3.01
C ASN A 54 8.97 -8.70 -1.72
N SER A 55 8.19 -9.40 -0.92
CA SER A 55 8.66 -10.13 0.25
C SER A 55 7.79 -11.36 0.44
N SER A 56 8.08 -12.16 1.46
CA SER A 56 7.24 -13.34 1.74
C SER A 56 5.81 -13.00 2.14
N ARG A 57 5.55 -11.77 2.58
CA ARG A 57 4.23 -11.33 3.07
C ARG A 57 3.53 -10.30 2.21
N PHE A 58 4.28 -9.61 1.33
CA PHE A 58 3.75 -8.48 0.57
C PHE A 58 4.20 -8.54 -0.88
N TYR A 59 3.28 -8.24 -1.76
CA TYR A 59 3.57 -7.93 -3.16
C TYR A 59 2.99 -6.54 -3.41
N ILE A 60 3.85 -5.58 -3.71
CA ILE A 60 3.45 -4.18 -3.90
C ILE A 60 3.82 -3.75 -5.31
N SER A 61 2.85 -3.23 -6.03
CA SER A 61 3.04 -2.74 -7.39
C SER A 61 2.53 -1.31 -7.50
N LEU A 62 3.37 -0.44 -8.05
CA LEU A 62 3.01 0.94 -8.34
C LEU A 62 3.16 1.18 -9.83
N GLN A 63 2.22 1.92 -10.40
CA GLN A 63 2.28 2.37 -11.79
C GLN A 63 1.86 3.83 -11.87
N SER A 64 2.45 4.56 -12.81
CA SER A 64 2.02 5.92 -13.13
C SER A 64 0.97 5.83 -14.23
N LEU A 65 -0.13 6.55 -14.07
CA LEU A 65 -1.21 6.57 -15.04
C LEU A 65 -1.29 7.94 -15.72
N ASP A 66 -1.80 7.94 -16.95
CA ASP A 66 -2.11 9.18 -17.63
C ASP A 66 -3.27 9.86 -16.92
N SER A 67 -3.05 11.08 -16.47
CA SER A 67 -4.01 11.83 -15.64
C SER A 67 -4.65 13.00 -16.38
N GLU A 68 -4.45 13.11 -17.68
CA GLU A 68 -4.96 14.24 -18.44
C GLU A 68 -6.48 14.30 -18.33
N ASP A 69 -6.99 15.44 -17.85
CA ASP A 69 -8.42 15.75 -17.68
C ASP A 69 -9.17 14.81 -16.71
N MET A 70 -8.47 14.12 -15.82
CA MET A 70 -9.09 13.19 -14.88
C MET A 70 -9.67 13.91 -13.66
N THR A 71 -10.93 13.59 -13.31
CA THR A 71 -11.58 14.07 -12.09
C THR A 71 -11.50 13.02 -10.99
N LEU A 72 -11.84 13.40 -9.75
CA LEU A 72 -11.91 12.44 -8.64
C LEU A 72 -12.96 11.36 -8.86
N GLU A 73 -14.08 11.71 -9.52
CA GLU A 73 -15.12 10.74 -9.87
C GLU A 73 -14.59 9.71 -10.89
N ASP A 74 -13.88 10.19 -11.91
CA ASP A 74 -13.23 9.32 -12.90
C ASP A 74 -12.24 8.37 -12.25
N LEU A 75 -11.55 8.85 -11.22
CA LEU A 75 -10.56 8.06 -10.49
C LEU A 75 -11.21 6.84 -9.82
N GLY A 76 -12.40 7.01 -9.24
CA GLY A 76 -13.15 5.90 -8.64
C GLY A 76 -13.56 4.84 -9.64
N GLU A 77 -14.04 5.26 -10.80
CA GLU A 77 -14.42 4.34 -11.89
C GLU A 77 -13.19 3.61 -12.43
N LEU A 78 -12.09 4.32 -12.60
CA LEU A 78 -10.83 3.75 -13.06
C LEU A 78 -10.34 2.68 -12.08
N LEU A 79 -10.36 2.96 -10.79
CA LEU A 79 -9.92 2.02 -9.77
C LEU A 79 -10.74 0.73 -9.81
N LYS A 80 -12.05 0.84 -9.90
CA LYS A 80 -12.93 -0.33 -10.02
C LYS A 80 -12.62 -1.14 -11.28
N GLY A 81 -12.43 -0.48 -12.40
CA GLY A 81 -12.09 -1.12 -13.66
C GLY A 81 -10.78 -1.89 -13.59
N LEU A 82 -9.76 -1.28 -12.97
CA LEU A 82 -8.46 -1.93 -12.80
C LEU A 82 -8.55 -3.15 -11.87
N ALA A 83 -9.29 -3.04 -10.79
CA ALA A 83 -9.50 -4.15 -9.88
C ALA A 83 -10.27 -5.30 -10.56
N ASP A 84 -11.29 -4.97 -11.35
CA ASP A 84 -12.06 -5.96 -12.09
C ASP A 84 -11.19 -6.68 -13.13
N ASP A 85 -10.35 -5.93 -13.85
CA ASP A 85 -9.43 -6.49 -14.85
C ASP A 85 -8.42 -7.45 -14.21
N ASP A 86 -7.99 -7.18 -12.99
CA ASP A 86 -7.09 -8.04 -12.25
C ASP A 86 -7.80 -9.23 -11.58
N GLY A 87 -9.12 -9.31 -11.69
CA GLY A 87 -9.90 -10.41 -11.13
C GLY A 87 -10.10 -10.32 -9.63
N VAL A 88 -10.03 -9.13 -9.05
CA VAL A 88 -10.24 -8.93 -7.61
C VAL A 88 -11.70 -9.24 -7.26
N ARG A 89 -11.87 -10.13 -6.29
CA ARG A 89 -13.19 -10.59 -5.82
C ARG A 89 -13.55 -9.94 -4.49
N GLU A 90 -14.83 -9.98 -4.14
CA GLU A 90 -15.36 -9.49 -2.86
C GLU A 90 -14.94 -8.06 -2.57
N GLN A 91 -15.04 -7.22 -3.59
CA GLN A 91 -14.59 -5.82 -3.49
C GLN A 91 -15.45 -5.02 -2.51
N SER A 92 -14.80 -4.25 -1.67
CA SER A 92 -15.45 -3.28 -0.80
C SER A 92 -15.91 -2.07 -1.59
N LYS A 93 -16.64 -1.18 -0.94
CA LYS A 93 -16.89 0.15 -1.48
C LYS A 93 -15.56 0.90 -1.63
N VAL A 94 -15.50 1.78 -2.59
CA VAL A 94 -14.38 2.72 -2.73
C VAL A 94 -14.47 3.72 -1.58
N GLU A 95 -13.40 3.81 -0.81
CA GLU A 95 -13.27 4.77 0.29
C GLU A 95 -12.25 5.84 -0.08
N SER A 96 -12.49 7.07 0.32
CA SER A 96 -11.56 8.16 0.07
C SER A 96 -10.75 8.48 1.32
N PHE A 97 -9.53 8.93 1.11
CA PHE A 97 -8.66 9.44 2.16
C PHE A 97 -7.83 10.60 1.61
N ASP A 98 -7.39 11.47 2.49
CA ASP A 98 -6.69 12.68 2.07
C ASP A 98 -5.32 12.73 2.72
N LEU A 99 -4.31 13.02 1.90
CA LEU A 99 -2.94 13.23 2.35
C LEU A 99 -2.55 14.69 2.06
N LYS A 100 -1.43 15.12 2.59
CA LYS A 100 -0.96 16.49 2.38
C LYS A 100 -0.87 16.86 0.89
N GLN A 101 -0.36 15.94 0.08
CA GLN A 101 -0.08 16.18 -1.34
C GLN A 101 -1.00 15.43 -2.29
N PHE A 102 -1.85 14.52 -1.79
CA PHE A 102 -2.67 13.64 -2.61
C PHE A 102 -4.11 13.58 -2.16
N HIS A 103 -5.00 13.43 -3.13
CA HIS A 103 -6.31 12.83 -2.92
C HIS A 103 -6.18 11.34 -3.19
N GLY A 104 -6.60 10.53 -2.24
CA GLY A 104 -6.50 9.08 -2.35
C GLY A 104 -7.84 8.39 -2.29
N ILE A 105 -7.91 7.25 -2.97
CA ILE A 105 -9.04 6.32 -2.86
C ILE A 105 -8.48 4.91 -2.80
N TRP A 106 -9.18 4.02 -2.11
CA TRP A 106 -8.86 2.61 -2.11
C TRP A 106 -10.11 1.75 -2.07
N LEU A 107 -9.97 0.51 -2.49
CA LEU A 107 -10.91 -0.56 -2.23
C LEU A 107 -10.14 -1.78 -1.72
N LYS A 108 -10.83 -2.63 -0.99
CA LYS A 108 -10.30 -3.89 -0.49
C LYS A 108 -10.96 -5.04 -1.22
N GLY A 109 -10.27 -6.16 -1.31
CA GLY A 109 -10.82 -7.34 -1.92
C GLY A 109 -9.92 -8.54 -1.74
N ILE A 110 -10.12 -9.54 -2.58
CA ILE A 110 -9.34 -10.76 -2.59
C ILE A 110 -8.78 -10.97 -3.99
N ALA A 111 -7.45 -11.02 -4.08
CA ALA A 111 -6.72 -11.33 -5.30
C ALA A 111 -6.23 -12.78 -5.21
N GLU A 112 -6.75 -13.63 -6.07
CA GLU A 112 -6.55 -15.08 -6.01
C GLU A 112 -7.05 -15.63 -4.67
N GLU A 113 -6.19 -15.85 -3.69
CA GLU A 113 -6.57 -16.35 -2.35
C GLU A 113 -6.17 -15.40 -1.24
N ASP A 114 -5.51 -14.28 -1.57
CA ASP A 114 -4.96 -13.37 -0.58
C ASP A 114 -5.73 -12.04 -0.54
N PRO A 115 -5.83 -11.43 0.64
CA PRO A 115 -6.42 -10.09 0.74
C PRO A 115 -5.56 -9.07 0.03
N CYS A 116 -6.20 -8.02 -0.48
CA CYS A 116 -5.52 -6.97 -1.19
C CYS A 116 -6.16 -5.60 -0.96
N TYR A 117 -5.36 -4.57 -1.18
CA TYR A 117 -5.81 -3.19 -1.34
C TYR A 117 -5.43 -2.72 -2.72
N TYR A 118 -6.37 -2.07 -3.39
CA TYR A 118 -6.12 -1.38 -4.65
C TYR A 118 -6.41 0.08 -4.42
N ALA A 119 -5.50 0.94 -4.80
CA ALA A 119 -5.57 2.37 -4.49
C ALA A 119 -5.14 3.22 -5.68
N CYS A 120 -5.67 4.42 -5.73
CA CYS A 120 -5.18 5.47 -6.61
C CYS A 120 -4.88 6.72 -5.80
N LEU A 121 -3.78 7.37 -6.13
CA LEU A 121 -3.40 8.67 -5.57
C LEU A 121 -3.31 9.69 -6.69
N MET A 122 -4.02 10.79 -6.53
CA MET A 122 -3.95 11.91 -7.46
C MET A 122 -3.30 13.08 -6.72
N THR A 123 -2.26 13.67 -7.29
CA THR A 123 -1.66 14.87 -6.72
C THR A 123 -2.69 15.99 -6.67
N LYS A 124 -2.61 16.86 -5.67
CA LYS A 124 -3.60 17.93 -5.46
C LYS A 124 -3.61 18.97 -6.58
N ASP A 125 -2.51 19.06 -7.34
CA ASP A 125 -2.46 19.87 -8.55
C ASP A 125 -3.01 19.16 -9.79
N ALA A 126 -3.48 17.91 -9.61
CA ALA A 126 -4.01 17.03 -10.67
C ALA A 126 -3.00 16.74 -11.80
N GLY A 127 -1.71 16.89 -11.50
CA GLY A 127 -0.64 16.65 -12.49
C GLY A 127 -0.20 15.22 -12.63
N SER A 128 -0.48 14.37 -11.62
CA SER A 128 -0.05 12.97 -11.63
C SER A 128 -1.05 12.07 -10.92
N VAL A 129 -1.19 10.86 -11.43
CA VAL A 129 -2.01 9.81 -10.80
C VAL A 129 -1.14 8.55 -10.70
N PHE A 130 -1.14 7.96 -9.52
CA PHE A 130 -0.43 6.71 -9.26
C PHE A 130 -1.43 5.63 -8.87
N TYR A 131 -1.23 4.44 -9.41
CA TYR A 131 -2.03 3.26 -9.14
C TYR A 131 -1.20 2.29 -8.30
N ILE A 132 -1.77 1.83 -7.19
CA ILE A 132 -1.06 1.02 -6.22
C ILE A 132 -1.87 -0.24 -5.96
N SER A 133 -1.22 -1.41 -6.03
CA SER A 133 -1.82 -2.64 -5.53
C SER A 133 -0.93 -3.24 -4.46
N VAL A 134 -1.55 -3.68 -3.37
CA VAL A 134 -0.88 -4.36 -2.26
C VAL A 134 -1.61 -5.66 -2.02
N ILE A 135 -0.95 -6.76 -2.33
CA ILE A 135 -1.44 -8.10 -2.02
C ILE A 135 -0.62 -8.59 -0.83
N TYR A 136 -1.28 -9.11 0.19
CA TYR A 136 -0.57 -9.45 1.42
C TYR A 136 -1.12 -10.72 2.05
N ASN A 137 -0.28 -11.36 2.85
CA ASN A 137 -0.68 -12.50 3.67
C ASN A 137 0.01 -12.40 5.03
N ARG A 138 -0.58 -13.02 6.06
CA ARG A 138 -0.03 -13.04 7.43
C ARG A 138 0.33 -11.64 7.96
N ALA A 139 -0.44 -10.63 7.58
CA ALA A 139 -0.24 -9.25 8.01
C ALA A 139 -1.57 -8.62 8.37
N ASP A 140 -1.53 -7.61 9.22
CA ASP A 140 -2.71 -6.86 9.61
C ASP A 140 -3.03 -5.83 8.51
N ALA A 141 -4.30 -5.74 8.14
CA ALA A 141 -4.78 -4.74 7.18
C ALA A 141 -4.40 -3.31 7.59
N LYS A 142 -4.31 -3.04 8.89
CA LYS A 142 -3.91 -1.73 9.41
C LYS A 142 -2.50 -1.33 8.97
N VAL A 143 -1.60 -2.30 8.79
CA VAL A 143 -0.24 -2.04 8.29
C VAL A 143 -0.32 -1.55 6.86
N VAL A 144 -1.16 -2.16 6.02
CA VAL A 144 -1.36 -1.75 4.63
C VAL A 144 -1.94 -0.34 4.56
N GLU A 145 -2.94 -0.04 5.38
CA GLU A 145 -3.52 1.30 5.42
C GLU A 145 -2.49 2.35 5.84
N LYS A 146 -1.64 2.00 6.80
CA LYS A 146 -0.54 2.86 7.24
C LYS A 146 0.44 3.13 6.10
N MET A 147 0.78 2.11 5.33
CA MET A 147 1.64 2.26 4.14
C MET A 147 1.01 3.20 3.12
N LEU A 148 -0.27 2.98 2.79
CA LEU A 148 -0.98 3.80 1.81
C LEU A 148 -1.11 5.25 2.24
N LYS A 149 -1.20 5.52 3.54
CA LYS A 149 -1.28 6.87 4.09
C LYS A 149 0.08 7.56 4.23
N SER A 150 1.17 6.86 3.98
CA SER A 150 2.53 7.39 4.11
C SER A 150 3.10 8.00 2.83
N PHE A 151 2.38 7.94 1.73
CA PHE A 151 2.87 8.43 0.43
C PHE A 151 3.11 9.93 0.44
N LYS A 152 4.23 10.34 -0.13
CA LYS A 152 4.59 11.75 -0.29
C LYS A 152 5.54 11.90 -1.48
N MET A 153 5.52 13.07 -2.09
CA MET A 153 6.49 13.45 -3.13
C MET A 153 7.66 14.15 -2.46
N GLU A 154 8.87 13.85 -2.91
CA GLU A 154 10.05 14.58 -2.49
C GLU A 154 10.01 15.99 -3.09
N GLU A 155 10.39 16.97 -2.29
CA GLU A 155 10.48 18.36 -2.74
C GLU A 155 11.84 18.68 -3.35
#